data_240b6af3e1f626ec755e06ba4d93b90c
#
_entry.id   240b6af3e1f626ec755e06ba4d93b90c
#
_cell.length_a   1.000
_cell.length_b   1.000
_cell.length_c   1.000
_cell.angle_alpha   90.00
_cell.angle_beta   90.00
_cell.angle_gamma   90.00
#
_symmetry.space_group_name_H-M   'P 1'
#
loop_
_entity.id
_entity.type
_entity.pdbx_description
1 polymer ?
#
loop_
_entity_poly.entity_id
_entity_poly.type
_entity_poly.pdbx_seq_one_letter_code
_entity_poly.pdbx_strand_id
1 'polypeptide(L)'
;MAAFCMLACNNTDDVKEKVESYAVVEVKSPLYDALSENDKKIVGLFRQAGEIIDGLFWKQTFGDKSEMEALTNEYEKAYAMINYGPWDHLDDNNPFIEGYGVKPLGCQYYPQDMTMEEWNAFEDPDKLNLYTVIRRDENGALKTVWYRDEYKEELEKVCALLEEAAALTENEGMRTYLTERVKAFRTDDYLASDLAWMDMKDCNMDLVIGPIENYDDHLFEAKAAYECFILLKDEKRSANLAKYVGLLPTLQKMLPCAPEYKTFVPGTSSDLNVYDAIFYAGDCNGGSKTIAINLPNDERVHAAKGARRLQLYNSMMAKFDKIMAPIGEVLVTPEQQKYLTADAFFWNVTFHEVAHGLGVKQTVNGKGTVDQAMGDQKTSW
;
A
#
# COMPACT_ATOMS: atom_id res chain seq x y z
N MET A 1 -20.79 44.41 1.67
CA MET A 1 -21.30 43.11 2.11
C MET A 1 -21.83 42.28 0.92
N ALA A 2 -21.08 42.17 -0.20
CA ALA A 2 -21.52 41.40 -1.37
C ALA A 2 -20.42 40.52 -2.01
N ALA A 3 -19.24 40.43 -1.37
CA ALA A 3 -18.11 39.65 -1.92
C ALA A 3 -17.89 38.27 -1.28
N PHE A 4 -18.63 37.91 -0.23
CA PHE A 4 -18.42 36.68 0.53
C PHE A 4 -19.32 35.50 0.07
N CYS A 5 -20.34 35.75 -0.75
CA CYS A 5 -21.24 34.67 -1.22
C CYS A 5 -20.80 34.01 -2.54
N MET A 6 -19.82 34.54 -3.27
CA MET A 6 -19.40 33.93 -4.54
C MET A 6 -18.31 32.85 -4.40
N LEU A 7 -17.62 32.76 -3.29
CA LEU A 7 -16.61 31.74 -3.05
C LEU A 7 -17.22 30.36 -2.67
N ALA A 8 -18.36 30.35 -1.99
CA ALA A 8 -19.01 29.11 -1.57
C ALA A 8 -19.68 28.33 -2.75
N CYS A 9 -20.15 29.04 -3.79
CA CYS A 9 -20.73 28.37 -4.96
C CYS A 9 -19.70 27.70 -5.86
N ASN A 10 -18.46 28.21 -5.91
CA ASN A 10 -17.40 27.63 -6.73
C ASN A 10 -16.84 26.32 -6.14
N ASN A 11 -16.83 26.16 -4.83
CA ASN A 11 -16.23 25.00 -4.19
C ASN A 11 -17.08 23.71 -4.39
N THR A 12 -18.40 23.82 -4.36
CA THR A 12 -19.30 22.67 -4.52
C THR A 12 -19.29 22.13 -5.97
N ASP A 13 -19.22 23.01 -6.97
CA ASP A 13 -19.12 22.60 -8.37
C ASP A 13 -17.75 21.95 -8.67
N ASP A 14 -16.67 22.43 -8.07
CA ASP A 14 -15.32 21.87 -8.19
C ASP A 14 -15.25 20.45 -7.59
N VAL A 15 -15.76 20.23 -6.37
CA VAL A 15 -15.77 18.89 -5.73
C VAL A 15 -16.63 17.91 -6.51
N LYS A 16 -17.76 18.36 -7.07
CA LYS A 16 -18.58 17.55 -7.96
C LYS A 16 -17.81 17.08 -9.19
N GLU A 17 -17.12 18.00 -9.88
CA GLU A 17 -16.30 17.67 -11.05
C GLU A 17 -15.18 16.67 -10.68
N LYS A 18 -14.54 16.85 -9.52
CA LYS A 18 -13.54 15.91 -9.00
C LYS A 18 -14.12 14.51 -8.78
N VAL A 19 -15.26 14.37 -8.13
CA VAL A 19 -15.95 13.08 -7.95
C VAL A 19 -16.33 12.44 -9.28
N GLU A 20 -16.92 13.22 -10.20
CA GLU A 20 -17.35 12.74 -11.51
C GLU A 20 -16.16 12.36 -12.41
N SER A 21 -14.95 12.85 -12.14
CA SER A 21 -13.73 12.45 -12.84
C SER A 21 -13.22 11.05 -12.45
N TYR A 22 -13.63 10.53 -11.30
CA TYR A 22 -13.26 9.17 -10.91
C TYR A 22 -14.04 8.13 -11.66
N ALA A 23 -13.34 7.20 -12.29
CA ALA A 23 -13.97 6.07 -12.95
C ALA A 23 -14.43 5.03 -11.93
N VAL A 24 -15.70 4.70 -11.96
CA VAL A 24 -16.23 3.55 -11.20
C VAL A 24 -15.92 2.27 -11.95
N VAL A 25 -15.20 1.38 -11.34
CA VAL A 25 -14.84 0.07 -11.89
C VAL A 25 -15.45 -1.02 -11.02
N GLU A 26 -16.29 -1.88 -11.62
CA GLU A 26 -16.76 -3.07 -10.94
C GLU A 26 -15.64 -4.12 -10.92
N VAL A 27 -15.17 -4.47 -9.73
CA VAL A 27 -14.13 -5.47 -9.56
C VAL A 27 -14.74 -6.86 -9.76
N LYS A 28 -14.44 -7.48 -10.89
CA LYS A 28 -14.81 -8.86 -11.21
C LYS A 28 -13.58 -9.66 -11.57
N SER A 29 -13.53 -10.91 -11.10
CA SER A 29 -12.50 -11.85 -11.48
C SER A 29 -13.12 -13.22 -11.75
N PRO A 30 -12.86 -13.80 -12.93
CA PRO A 30 -13.28 -15.18 -13.20
C PRO A 30 -12.56 -16.18 -12.28
N LEU A 31 -11.45 -15.79 -11.67
CA LEU A 31 -10.72 -16.60 -10.70
C LEU A 31 -11.53 -16.78 -9.41
N TYR A 32 -12.30 -15.75 -9.00
CA TYR A 32 -13.20 -15.84 -7.86
C TYR A 32 -14.34 -16.86 -8.09
N ASP A 33 -14.92 -16.84 -9.28
CA ASP A 33 -16.00 -17.78 -9.62
C ASP A 33 -15.54 -19.23 -9.61
N ALA A 34 -14.25 -19.46 -9.90
CA ALA A 34 -13.62 -20.77 -9.91
C ALA A 34 -13.19 -21.30 -8.51
N LEU A 35 -13.25 -20.46 -7.48
CA LEU A 35 -12.92 -20.88 -6.12
C LEU A 35 -13.88 -21.92 -5.57
N SER A 36 -13.40 -22.80 -4.69
CA SER A 36 -14.26 -23.68 -3.90
C SER A 36 -15.17 -22.89 -2.97
N GLU A 37 -16.27 -23.48 -2.54
CA GLU A 37 -17.18 -22.85 -1.56
C GLU A 37 -16.46 -22.60 -0.21
N ASN A 38 -15.46 -23.42 0.12
CA ASN A 38 -14.63 -23.22 1.31
C ASN A 38 -13.70 -22.01 1.14
N ASP A 39 -13.05 -21.86 -0.01
CA ASP A 39 -12.19 -20.69 -0.30
C ASP A 39 -12.99 -19.39 -0.35
N LYS A 40 -14.21 -19.41 -0.90
CA LYS A 40 -15.11 -18.26 -0.86
C LYS A 40 -15.47 -17.82 0.56
N LYS A 41 -15.62 -18.78 1.50
CA LYS A 41 -15.81 -18.46 2.93
C LYS A 41 -14.57 -17.80 3.52
N ILE A 42 -13.38 -18.31 3.20
CA ILE A 42 -12.10 -17.72 3.64
C ILE A 42 -11.96 -16.28 3.11
N VAL A 43 -12.26 -16.06 1.82
CA VAL A 43 -12.30 -14.70 1.24
C VAL A 43 -13.29 -13.80 1.98
N GLY A 44 -14.45 -14.34 2.39
CA GLY A 44 -15.42 -13.63 3.21
C GLY A 44 -14.88 -13.18 4.58
N LEU A 45 -14.08 -14.04 5.23
CA LEU A 45 -13.41 -13.71 6.49
C LEU A 45 -12.29 -12.66 6.27
N PHE A 46 -11.50 -12.80 5.20
CA PHE A 46 -10.48 -11.82 4.84
C PHE A 46 -11.08 -10.45 4.57
N ARG A 47 -12.24 -10.40 3.88
CA ARG A 47 -12.95 -9.14 3.65
C ARG A 47 -13.40 -8.48 4.94
N GLN A 48 -13.97 -9.24 5.87
CA GLN A 48 -14.37 -8.72 7.19
C GLN A 48 -13.15 -8.18 7.97
N ALA A 49 -12.02 -8.90 7.95
CA ALA A 49 -10.79 -8.43 8.54
C ALA A 49 -10.29 -7.14 7.86
N GLY A 50 -10.32 -7.07 6.54
CA GLY A 50 -9.94 -5.88 5.78
C GLY A 50 -10.85 -4.68 6.04
N GLU A 51 -12.16 -4.87 6.27
CA GLU A 51 -13.08 -3.79 6.66
C GLU A 51 -12.71 -3.19 8.05
N ILE A 52 -12.19 -4.00 8.96
CA ILE A 52 -11.66 -3.50 10.25
C ILE A 52 -10.35 -2.75 10.04
N ILE A 53 -9.46 -3.25 9.20
CA ILE A 53 -8.21 -2.59 8.81
C ILE A 53 -8.48 -1.23 8.15
N ASP A 54 -9.50 -1.14 7.30
CA ASP A 54 -9.98 0.13 6.72
C ASP A 54 -10.31 1.16 7.81
N GLY A 55 -11.03 0.73 8.83
CA GLY A 55 -11.36 1.56 9.99
C GLY A 55 -10.12 2.00 10.79
N LEU A 56 -9.09 1.15 10.88
CA LEU A 56 -7.82 1.53 11.51
C LEU A 56 -7.07 2.59 10.71
N PHE A 57 -7.03 2.48 9.39
CA PHE A 57 -6.43 3.52 8.56
C PHE A 57 -7.17 4.86 8.68
N TRP A 58 -8.50 4.86 8.72
CA TRP A 58 -9.26 6.07 9.04
C TRP A 58 -8.81 6.72 10.35
N LYS A 59 -8.60 5.92 11.40
CA LYS A 59 -8.08 6.42 12.69
C LYS A 59 -6.65 6.96 12.59
N GLN A 60 -5.82 6.39 11.71
CA GLN A 60 -4.43 6.83 11.52
C GLN A 60 -4.33 8.12 10.71
N THR A 61 -5.10 8.26 9.63
CA THR A 61 -4.96 9.40 8.72
C THR A 61 -5.84 10.60 9.11
N PHE A 62 -7.08 10.38 9.56
CA PHE A 62 -8.03 11.44 9.85
C PHE A 62 -8.51 11.45 11.30
N GLY A 63 -8.95 10.31 11.81
CA GLY A 63 -9.56 10.15 13.14
C GLY A 63 -10.95 9.52 13.08
N ASP A 64 -12.00 10.26 13.39
CA ASP A 64 -13.36 9.73 13.41
C ASP A 64 -14.03 9.80 12.04
N LYS A 65 -14.10 8.66 11.35
CA LYS A 65 -14.80 8.52 10.07
C LYS A 65 -16.23 9.03 10.07
N SER A 66 -16.92 8.96 11.24
CA SER A 66 -18.31 9.37 11.35
C SER A 66 -18.53 10.87 11.06
N GLU A 67 -17.50 11.71 11.24
CA GLU A 67 -17.56 13.12 10.85
C GLU A 67 -17.75 13.29 9.33
N MET A 68 -17.02 12.50 8.53
CA MET A 68 -17.16 12.52 7.08
C MET A 68 -18.46 11.84 6.63
N GLU A 69 -18.90 10.80 7.32
CA GLU A 69 -20.19 10.13 7.05
C GLU A 69 -21.40 11.03 7.36
N ALA A 70 -21.26 11.99 8.27
CA ALA A 70 -22.30 12.95 8.63
C ALA A 70 -22.42 14.14 7.68
N LEU A 71 -21.54 14.30 6.71
CA LEU A 71 -21.62 15.37 5.72
C LEU A 71 -22.96 15.32 4.96
N THR A 72 -23.56 16.48 4.79
CA THR A 72 -24.86 16.65 4.09
C THR A 72 -24.70 16.85 2.58
N ASN A 73 -23.54 17.33 2.14
CA ASN A 73 -23.20 17.42 0.72
C ASN A 73 -22.71 16.05 0.23
N GLU A 74 -23.48 15.42 -0.63
CA GLU A 74 -23.20 14.08 -1.16
C GLU A 74 -21.87 13.98 -1.93
N TYR A 75 -21.46 15.05 -2.61
CA TYR A 75 -20.18 15.08 -3.35
C TYR A 75 -19.00 15.21 -2.41
N GLU A 76 -19.07 16.11 -1.43
CA GLU A 76 -18.03 16.23 -0.39
C GLU A 76 -17.89 14.92 0.38
N LYS A 77 -19.00 14.31 0.77
CA LYS A 77 -19.03 13.01 1.43
C LYS A 77 -18.38 11.93 0.55
N ALA A 78 -18.80 11.81 -0.71
CA ALA A 78 -18.24 10.82 -1.62
C ALA A 78 -16.73 11.03 -1.82
N TYR A 79 -16.29 12.28 -1.97
CA TYR A 79 -14.87 12.60 -2.16
C TYR A 79 -14.04 12.34 -0.89
N ALA A 80 -14.61 12.63 0.29
CA ALA A 80 -13.98 12.32 1.56
C ALA A 80 -13.82 10.80 1.77
N MET A 81 -14.79 9.99 1.34
CA MET A 81 -14.67 8.53 1.39
C MET A 81 -13.55 8.00 0.46
N ILE A 82 -13.34 8.63 -0.70
CA ILE A 82 -12.25 8.28 -1.64
C ILE A 82 -10.88 8.63 -1.04
N ASN A 83 -10.79 9.78 -0.37
CA ASN A 83 -9.54 10.36 0.12
C ASN A 83 -9.24 10.07 1.60
N TYR A 84 -10.08 9.33 2.32
CA TYR A 84 -9.97 9.07 3.77
C TYR A 84 -9.87 10.35 4.60
N GLY A 85 -10.58 11.40 4.21
CA GLY A 85 -10.60 12.68 4.90
C GLY A 85 -10.92 13.85 3.98
N PRO A 86 -10.81 15.09 4.48
CA PRO A 86 -11.20 16.29 3.74
C PRO A 86 -10.08 16.83 2.82
N TRP A 87 -9.04 16.04 2.52
CA TRP A 87 -7.86 16.45 1.75
C TRP A 87 -7.73 15.67 0.45
N ASP A 88 -7.43 16.36 -0.63
CA ASP A 88 -7.31 15.79 -1.96
C ASP A 88 -5.91 15.21 -2.20
N HIS A 89 -5.79 13.90 -2.21
CA HIS A 89 -4.52 13.21 -2.45
C HIS A 89 -3.91 13.47 -3.84
N LEU A 90 -4.72 13.90 -4.81
CA LEU A 90 -4.24 14.23 -6.17
C LEU A 90 -3.90 15.71 -6.35
N ASP A 91 -4.14 16.54 -5.31
CA ASP A 91 -3.89 17.98 -5.32
C ASP A 91 -3.15 18.39 -4.03
N ASP A 92 -1.95 17.82 -3.83
CA ASP A 92 -1.03 18.12 -2.72
C ASP A 92 -1.67 18.11 -1.32
N ASN A 93 -2.67 17.28 -1.12
CA ASN A 93 -3.48 17.22 0.11
C ASN A 93 -4.15 18.56 0.47
N ASN A 94 -4.53 19.37 -0.53
CA ASN A 94 -5.31 20.58 -0.31
C ASN A 94 -6.69 20.23 0.24
N PRO A 95 -7.21 21.00 1.24
CA PRO A 95 -8.53 20.76 1.78
C PRO A 95 -9.61 21.16 0.76
N PHE A 96 -10.59 20.30 0.56
CA PHE A 96 -11.75 20.57 -0.31
C PHE A 96 -13.05 20.80 0.45
N ILE A 97 -13.04 20.65 1.78
CA ILE A 97 -14.18 20.91 2.67
C ILE A 97 -13.91 22.18 3.45
N GLU A 98 -14.87 23.11 3.46
CA GLU A 98 -14.74 24.36 4.22
C GLU A 98 -14.61 24.08 5.73
N GLY A 99 -13.70 24.80 6.37
CA GLY A 99 -13.43 24.67 7.82
C GLY A 99 -12.25 23.74 8.15
N TYR A 100 -11.78 22.93 7.21
CA TYR A 100 -10.56 22.15 7.38
C TYR A 100 -9.33 22.93 6.87
N GLY A 101 -8.24 22.88 7.64
CA GLY A 101 -6.95 23.45 7.25
C GLY A 101 -6.11 22.46 6.42
N VAL A 102 -4.85 22.79 6.24
CA VAL A 102 -3.85 21.90 5.61
C VAL A 102 -3.80 20.56 6.35
N LYS A 103 -3.62 19.46 5.61
CA LYS A 103 -3.45 18.13 6.21
C LYS A 103 -2.30 18.18 7.23
N PRO A 104 -2.51 17.78 8.49
CA PRO A 104 -1.46 17.78 9.49
C PRO A 104 -0.33 16.85 9.11
N LEU A 105 0.91 17.31 9.17
CA LEU A 105 2.07 16.43 9.04
C LEU A 105 2.04 15.39 10.18
N GLY A 106 2.26 14.14 9.85
CA GLY A 106 2.18 13.02 10.80
C GLY A 106 0.76 12.59 11.15
N CYS A 107 -0.27 13.12 10.47
CA CYS A 107 -1.67 12.67 10.59
C CYS A 107 -2.09 12.47 12.06
N GLN A 108 -2.67 11.32 12.42
CA GLN A 108 -3.03 10.98 13.80
C GLN A 108 -1.98 10.08 14.49
N TYR A 109 -0.80 9.93 13.90
CA TYR A 109 0.28 9.17 14.55
C TYR A 109 0.91 9.93 15.72
N TYR A 110 0.81 11.26 15.72
CA TYR A 110 1.38 12.17 16.72
C TYR A 110 0.32 13.11 17.32
N PRO A 111 0.52 13.64 18.55
CA PRO A 111 -0.35 14.69 19.06
C PRO A 111 -0.30 15.93 18.16
N GLN A 112 -1.46 16.48 17.80
CA GLN A 112 -1.58 17.62 16.89
C GLN A 112 -0.92 18.91 17.43
N ASP A 113 -0.75 18.99 18.74
CA ASP A 113 -0.14 20.10 19.47
C ASP A 113 1.35 19.85 19.80
N MET A 114 1.93 18.75 19.29
CA MET A 114 3.34 18.41 19.53
C MET A 114 4.27 19.45 18.90
N THR A 115 5.22 19.95 19.68
CA THR A 115 6.26 20.84 19.17
C THR A 115 7.55 20.07 18.85
N MET A 116 8.38 20.64 17.97
CA MET A 116 9.69 20.05 17.65
C MET A 116 10.65 20.08 18.82
N GLU A 117 10.49 21.04 19.76
CA GLU A 117 11.25 21.09 21.00
C GLU A 117 10.90 19.90 21.92
N GLU A 118 9.60 19.62 22.09
CA GLU A 118 9.14 18.43 22.86
C GLU A 118 9.66 17.14 22.19
N TRP A 119 9.51 17.01 20.87
CA TRP A 119 10.00 15.86 20.12
C TRP A 119 11.51 15.63 20.30
N ASN A 120 12.31 16.68 20.20
CA ASN A 120 13.75 16.59 20.34
C ASN A 120 14.19 16.25 21.78
N ALA A 121 13.42 16.69 22.77
CA ALA A 121 13.66 16.38 24.18
C ALA A 121 13.12 15.00 24.60
N PHE A 122 12.25 14.39 23.80
CA PHE A 122 11.65 13.09 24.07
C PHE A 122 12.64 11.97 23.75
N GLU A 123 13.23 11.36 24.79
CA GLU A 123 14.17 10.26 24.68
C GLU A 123 13.47 8.92 24.89
N ASP A 124 12.99 8.32 23.81
CA ASP A 124 12.40 6.99 23.79
C ASP A 124 12.98 6.23 22.57
N PRO A 125 13.59 5.04 22.77
CA PRO A 125 14.20 4.28 21.67
C PRO A 125 13.19 3.85 20.61
N ASP A 126 11.92 3.73 20.96
CA ASP A 126 10.86 3.26 20.09
C ASP A 126 10.05 4.41 19.43
N LYS A 127 10.43 5.67 19.67
CA LYS A 127 9.66 6.82 19.15
C LYS A 127 9.59 6.89 17.62
N LEU A 128 10.57 6.31 16.91
CA LEU A 128 10.61 6.18 15.45
C LEU A 128 10.29 4.77 14.96
N ASN A 129 9.85 3.87 15.85
CA ASN A 129 9.46 2.53 15.42
C ASN A 129 8.22 2.59 14.52
N LEU A 130 8.20 1.76 13.46
CA LEU A 130 7.13 1.70 12.46
C LEU A 130 5.74 1.42 13.06
N TYR A 131 5.70 0.68 14.17
CA TYR A 131 4.47 0.12 14.75
C TYR A 131 4.11 0.79 16.07
N THR A 132 4.38 2.09 16.18
CA THR A 132 4.06 2.89 17.36
C THR A 132 3.39 4.21 16.97
N VAL A 133 2.55 4.72 17.88
CA VAL A 133 2.05 6.09 17.85
C VAL A 133 2.61 6.87 19.02
N ILE A 134 2.64 8.17 18.88
CA ILE A 134 3.00 9.08 19.98
C ILE A 134 1.71 9.65 20.55
N ARG A 135 1.59 9.63 21.87
CA ARG A 135 0.43 10.14 22.63
C ARG A 135 0.92 11.03 23.78
N ARG A 136 -0.01 11.73 24.42
CA ARG A 136 0.28 12.38 25.71
C ARG A 136 -0.13 11.46 26.85
N ASP A 137 0.67 11.42 27.90
CA ASP A 137 0.31 10.78 29.16
C ASP A 137 -0.63 11.69 29.99
N GLU A 138 -1.00 11.25 31.19
CA GLU A 138 -1.87 11.99 32.13
C GLU A 138 -1.27 13.33 32.61
N ASN A 139 0.05 13.51 32.48
CA ASN A 139 0.77 14.74 32.82
C ASN A 139 1.01 15.64 31.60
N GLY A 140 0.57 15.22 30.41
CA GLY A 140 0.77 15.90 29.14
C GLY A 140 2.12 15.65 28.47
N ALA A 141 2.98 14.78 29.05
CA ALA A 141 4.26 14.41 28.44
C ALA A 141 4.07 13.44 27.27
N LEU A 142 4.99 13.47 26.31
CA LEU A 142 4.98 12.50 25.20
C LEU A 142 5.27 11.10 25.73
N LYS A 143 4.58 10.12 25.16
CA LYS A 143 4.82 8.69 25.37
C LYS A 143 4.64 7.91 24.06
N THR A 144 5.41 6.88 23.90
CA THR A 144 5.26 5.91 22.82
C THR A 144 4.21 4.86 23.21
N VAL A 145 3.31 4.54 22.29
CA VAL A 145 2.28 3.49 22.45
C VAL A 145 2.38 2.57 21.25
N TRP A 146 2.52 1.27 21.50
CA TRP A 146 2.56 0.26 20.46
C TRP A 146 1.19 0.06 19.80
N TYR A 147 1.16 -0.27 18.52
CA TYR A 147 -0.10 -0.50 17.78
C TYR A 147 -0.95 -1.60 18.41
N ARG A 148 -0.34 -2.68 18.91
CA ARG A 148 -1.03 -3.75 19.64
C ARG A 148 -1.80 -3.28 20.88
N ASP A 149 -1.37 -2.17 21.48
CA ASP A 149 -2.01 -1.59 22.65
C ASP A 149 -3.01 -0.50 22.27
N GLU A 150 -2.64 0.37 21.32
CA GLU A 150 -3.47 1.46 20.81
C GLU A 150 -4.73 0.95 20.10
N TYR A 151 -4.59 -0.08 19.26
CA TYR A 151 -5.66 -0.62 18.42
C TYR A 151 -6.12 -2.02 18.85
N LYS A 152 -5.91 -2.34 20.12
CA LYS A 152 -6.10 -3.68 20.69
C LYS A 152 -7.44 -4.31 20.36
N GLU A 153 -8.54 -3.54 20.53
CA GLU A 153 -9.89 -4.07 20.36
C GLU A 153 -10.18 -4.48 18.90
N GLU A 154 -9.71 -3.68 17.95
CA GLU A 154 -9.85 -3.94 16.51
C GLU A 154 -8.95 -5.09 16.10
N LEU A 155 -7.68 -5.09 16.54
CA LEU A 155 -6.72 -6.13 16.20
C LEU A 155 -7.13 -7.51 16.72
N GLU A 156 -7.73 -7.61 17.91
CA GLU A 156 -8.26 -8.89 18.40
C GLU A 156 -9.44 -9.39 17.56
N LYS A 157 -10.27 -8.51 16.99
CA LYS A 157 -11.32 -8.92 16.04
C LYS A 157 -10.71 -9.42 14.73
N VAL A 158 -9.69 -8.72 14.20
CA VAL A 158 -8.93 -9.18 13.02
C VAL A 158 -8.31 -10.55 13.31
N CYS A 159 -7.65 -10.72 14.46
CA CYS A 159 -7.04 -11.98 14.85
C CYS A 159 -8.04 -13.14 14.86
N ALA A 160 -9.23 -12.93 15.45
CA ALA A 160 -10.27 -13.97 15.50
C ALA A 160 -10.72 -14.41 14.09
N LEU A 161 -10.88 -13.47 13.15
CA LEU A 161 -11.24 -13.77 11.76
C LEU A 161 -10.12 -14.53 11.03
N LEU A 162 -8.86 -14.16 11.26
CA LEU A 162 -7.71 -14.84 10.67
C LEU A 162 -7.49 -16.25 11.28
N GLU A 163 -7.76 -16.43 12.56
CA GLU A 163 -7.73 -17.75 13.22
C GLU A 163 -8.81 -18.68 12.64
N GLU A 164 -10.02 -18.16 12.39
CA GLU A 164 -11.08 -18.92 11.72
C GLU A 164 -10.69 -19.30 10.29
N ALA A 165 -10.13 -18.35 9.53
CA ALA A 165 -9.64 -18.61 8.18
C ALA A 165 -8.49 -19.64 8.16
N ALA A 166 -7.57 -19.58 9.13
CA ALA A 166 -6.49 -20.55 9.29
C ALA A 166 -7.00 -21.97 9.60
N ALA A 167 -8.11 -22.09 10.34
CA ALA A 167 -8.75 -23.35 10.62
C ALA A 167 -9.46 -23.94 9.40
N LEU A 168 -9.97 -23.10 8.50
CA LEU A 168 -10.71 -23.51 7.31
C LEU A 168 -9.80 -23.86 6.13
N THR A 169 -8.63 -23.19 5.99
CA THR A 169 -7.78 -23.38 4.81
C THR A 169 -7.17 -24.79 4.77
N GLU A 170 -7.18 -25.39 3.59
CA GLU A 170 -6.49 -26.65 3.30
C GLU A 170 -5.02 -26.43 2.91
N ASN A 171 -4.65 -25.18 2.56
CA ASN A 171 -3.29 -24.83 2.20
C ASN A 171 -2.43 -24.60 3.46
N GLU A 172 -1.39 -25.40 3.64
CA GLU A 172 -0.51 -25.34 4.81
C GLU A 172 0.31 -24.06 4.89
N GLY A 173 0.75 -23.53 3.73
CA GLY A 173 1.45 -22.25 3.66
C GLY A 173 0.57 -21.10 4.14
N MET A 174 -0.66 -21.03 3.65
CA MET A 174 -1.65 -20.05 4.09
C MET A 174 -1.95 -20.18 5.59
N ARG A 175 -2.15 -21.40 6.09
CA ARG A 175 -2.37 -21.65 7.52
C ARG A 175 -1.22 -21.13 8.37
N THR A 176 0.01 -21.43 7.96
CA THR A 176 1.21 -20.98 8.66
C THR A 176 1.31 -19.45 8.65
N TYR A 177 1.13 -18.84 7.50
CA TYR A 177 1.16 -17.38 7.37
C TYR A 177 0.11 -16.72 8.28
N LEU A 178 -1.14 -17.15 8.22
CA LEU A 178 -2.23 -16.57 9.02
C LEU A 178 -1.96 -16.73 10.53
N THR A 179 -1.45 -17.89 10.94
CA THR A 179 -1.08 -18.14 12.34
C THR A 179 0.03 -17.20 12.82
N GLU A 180 1.06 -17.01 12.03
CA GLU A 180 2.16 -16.09 12.37
C GLU A 180 1.71 -14.63 12.29
N ARG A 181 0.81 -14.26 11.36
CA ARG A 181 0.26 -12.90 11.25
C ARG A 181 -0.60 -12.54 12.47
N VAL A 182 -1.37 -13.47 13.00
CA VAL A 182 -2.09 -13.29 14.27
C VAL A 182 -1.14 -12.99 15.43
N LYS A 183 -0.02 -13.72 15.53
CA LYS A 183 1.00 -13.42 16.54
C LYS A 183 1.62 -12.04 16.33
N ALA A 184 1.88 -11.69 15.07
CA ALA A 184 2.44 -10.38 14.72
C ALA A 184 1.52 -9.24 15.15
N PHE A 185 0.22 -9.32 14.92
CA PHE A 185 -0.74 -8.32 15.41
C PHE A 185 -0.78 -8.19 16.93
N ARG A 186 -0.50 -9.27 17.67
CA ARG A 186 -0.47 -9.25 19.13
C ARG A 186 0.87 -8.81 19.72
N THR A 187 1.94 -8.75 18.93
CA THR A 187 3.30 -8.48 19.42
C THR A 187 3.98 -7.30 18.74
N ASP A 188 3.47 -6.83 17.60
CA ASP A 188 4.11 -5.88 16.66
C ASP A 188 5.47 -6.39 16.11
N ASP A 189 5.71 -7.70 16.14
CA ASP A 189 6.85 -8.34 15.48
C ASP A 189 6.38 -9.13 14.25
N TYR A 190 6.60 -8.56 13.08
CA TYR A 190 6.10 -9.07 11.80
C TYR A 190 7.08 -10.02 11.09
N LEU A 191 8.34 -10.16 11.55
CA LEU A 191 9.38 -10.91 10.84
C LEU A 191 8.97 -12.37 10.54
N ALA A 192 8.44 -13.08 11.53
CA ALA A 192 8.05 -14.50 11.35
C ALA A 192 6.91 -14.64 10.36
N SER A 193 5.92 -13.75 10.40
CA SER A 193 4.80 -13.77 9.47
C SER A 193 5.20 -13.39 8.04
N ASP A 194 6.13 -12.46 7.87
CA ASP A 194 6.65 -12.06 6.56
C ASP A 194 7.48 -13.19 5.93
N LEU A 195 8.30 -13.87 6.74
CA LEU A 195 9.01 -15.07 6.28
C LEU A 195 8.05 -16.21 5.88
N ALA A 196 6.97 -16.41 6.64
CA ALA A 196 5.95 -17.39 6.30
C ALA A 196 5.18 -17.01 5.02
N TRP A 197 4.88 -15.72 4.83
CA TRP A 197 4.28 -15.21 3.60
C TRP A 197 5.17 -15.46 2.38
N MET A 198 6.49 -15.24 2.52
CA MET A 198 7.47 -15.54 1.47
C MET A 198 7.53 -17.03 1.10
N ASP A 199 7.22 -17.93 2.05
CA ASP A 199 7.17 -19.37 1.80
C ASP A 199 5.85 -19.86 1.20
N MET A 200 4.79 -19.08 1.31
CA MET A 200 3.46 -19.41 0.78
C MET A 200 3.40 -19.24 -0.74
N LYS A 201 3.94 -20.19 -1.49
CA LYS A 201 4.05 -20.10 -2.97
C LYS A 201 2.96 -20.83 -3.74
N ASP A 202 2.42 -21.90 -3.14
CA ASP A 202 1.47 -22.82 -3.78
C ASP A 202 0.02 -22.52 -3.34
N CYS A 203 -0.32 -21.25 -3.21
CA CYS A 203 -1.66 -20.81 -2.87
C CYS A 203 -2.25 -19.95 -3.99
N ASN A 204 -3.50 -20.25 -4.37
CA ASN A 204 -4.22 -19.47 -5.38
C ASN A 204 -4.83 -18.19 -4.82
N MET A 205 -4.92 -18.07 -3.50
CA MET A 205 -5.34 -16.86 -2.80
C MET A 205 -4.12 -16.25 -2.12
N ASP A 206 -4.10 -14.94 -2.02
CA ASP A 206 -3.10 -14.21 -1.27
C ASP A 206 -3.79 -13.13 -0.43
N LEU A 207 -3.27 -12.91 0.77
CA LEU A 207 -3.71 -11.88 1.68
C LEU A 207 -2.49 -11.06 2.09
N VAL A 208 -2.50 -9.78 1.74
CA VAL A 208 -1.57 -8.79 2.30
C VAL A 208 -2.36 -7.99 3.31
N ILE A 209 -1.99 -8.03 4.58
CA ILE A 209 -2.75 -7.37 5.65
C ILE A 209 -1.82 -6.95 6.80
N GLY A 210 -1.90 -5.69 7.19
CA GLY A 210 -1.14 -5.16 8.32
C GLY A 210 -0.73 -3.71 8.15
N PRO A 211 0.13 -3.19 9.04
CA PRO A 211 0.80 -1.91 8.87
C PRO A 211 2.01 -2.11 7.94
N ILE A 212 2.01 -1.49 6.76
CA ILE A 212 2.94 -1.83 5.69
C ILE A 212 3.74 -0.63 5.20
N GLU A 213 3.08 0.38 4.60
CA GLU A 213 3.72 1.54 4.02
C GLU A 213 3.72 2.72 4.99
N ASN A 214 4.72 3.60 4.87
CA ASN A 214 4.89 4.74 5.78
C ASN A 214 4.74 6.11 5.08
N TYR A 215 4.24 6.13 3.88
CA TYR A 215 4.11 7.37 3.09
C TYR A 215 3.10 8.36 3.66
N ASP A 216 2.06 7.89 4.39
CA ASP A 216 1.06 8.76 5.00
C ASP A 216 1.62 9.56 6.20
N ASP A 217 2.70 9.10 6.84
CA ASP A 217 3.46 9.84 7.84
C ASP A 217 4.42 10.85 7.18
N HIS A 218 3.91 11.98 6.75
CA HIS A 218 4.69 13.05 6.13
C HIS A 218 5.60 13.82 7.10
N LEU A 219 5.56 13.52 8.43
CA LEU A 219 6.36 14.24 9.41
C LEU A 219 7.77 13.65 9.55
N PHE A 220 7.87 12.32 9.70
CA PHE A 220 9.14 11.61 9.89
C PHE A 220 9.27 10.38 8.99
N GLU A 221 8.26 10.05 8.20
CA GLU A 221 8.19 8.83 7.37
C GLU A 221 8.50 7.55 8.15
N ALA A 222 8.06 7.51 9.42
CA ALA A 222 8.42 6.48 10.38
C ALA A 222 7.25 5.57 10.80
N LYS A 223 5.99 5.95 10.53
CA LYS A 223 4.81 5.23 11.01
C LYS A 223 4.13 4.48 9.89
N ALA A 224 3.95 3.17 10.05
CA ALA A 224 3.33 2.34 9.05
C ALA A 224 1.80 2.44 9.09
N ALA A 225 1.21 2.68 7.92
CA ALA A 225 -0.24 2.72 7.72
C ALA A 225 -0.81 1.32 7.55
N TYR A 226 -2.02 1.10 8.08
CA TYR A 226 -2.75 -0.15 7.89
C TYR A 226 -3.34 -0.24 6.49
N GLU A 227 -3.14 -1.40 5.85
CA GLU A 227 -3.73 -1.73 4.56
C GLU A 227 -4.06 -3.22 4.43
N CYS A 228 -4.94 -3.53 3.47
CA CYS A 228 -5.31 -4.89 3.15
C CYS A 228 -5.58 -5.06 1.66
N PHE A 229 -4.97 -6.11 1.08
CA PHE A 229 -5.29 -6.61 -0.26
C PHE A 229 -5.76 -8.07 -0.18
N ILE A 230 -6.82 -8.39 -0.91
CA ILE A 230 -7.21 -9.78 -1.18
C ILE A 230 -6.99 -10.03 -2.66
N LEU A 231 -6.14 -11.01 -2.95
CA LEU A 231 -5.63 -11.25 -4.30
C LEU A 231 -5.88 -12.70 -4.71
N LEU A 232 -6.15 -12.90 -5.99
CA LEU A 232 -6.28 -14.23 -6.59
C LEU A 232 -5.22 -14.41 -7.67
N LYS A 233 -4.42 -15.46 -7.55
CA LYS A 233 -3.28 -15.72 -8.44
C LYS A 233 -3.74 -16.20 -9.82
N ASP A 234 -3.28 -15.51 -10.86
CA ASP A 234 -3.40 -15.98 -12.24
C ASP A 234 -2.20 -16.86 -12.59
N GLU A 235 -2.36 -18.15 -12.44
CA GLU A 235 -1.30 -19.14 -12.72
C GLU A 235 -0.82 -19.09 -14.17
N LYS A 236 -1.72 -18.86 -15.12
CA LYS A 236 -1.37 -18.81 -16.55
C LYS A 236 -0.51 -17.61 -16.88
N ARG A 237 -0.90 -16.42 -16.39
CA ARG A 237 -0.11 -15.20 -16.59
C ARG A 237 1.19 -15.25 -15.81
N SER A 238 1.18 -15.76 -14.58
CA SER A 238 2.38 -15.96 -13.76
C SER A 238 3.41 -16.87 -14.45
N ALA A 239 2.97 -18.00 -15.00
CA ALA A 239 3.84 -18.90 -15.76
C ALA A 239 4.44 -18.23 -17.02
N ASN A 240 3.71 -17.33 -17.66
CA ASN A 240 4.26 -16.55 -18.79
C ASN A 240 5.33 -15.56 -18.29
N LEU A 241 5.13 -14.95 -17.13
CA LEU A 241 6.05 -13.98 -16.55
C LEU A 241 7.35 -14.64 -16.08
N ALA A 242 7.26 -15.85 -15.53
CA ALA A 242 8.41 -16.63 -15.04
C ALA A 242 9.51 -16.84 -16.12
N LYS A 243 9.16 -16.82 -17.40
CA LYS A 243 10.13 -16.92 -18.50
C LYS A 243 11.15 -15.78 -18.51
N TYR A 244 10.76 -14.61 -18.01
CA TYR A 244 11.61 -13.41 -17.99
C TYR A 244 12.53 -13.34 -16.79
N VAL A 245 12.22 -14.06 -15.69
CA VAL A 245 13.08 -14.12 -14.50
C VAL A 245 14.49 -14.60 -14.85
N GLY A 246 14.59 -15.59 -15.75
CA GLY A 246 15.88 -16.08 -16.26
C GLY A 246 16.72 -15.04 -17.01
N LEU A 247 16.12 -13.93 -17.45
CA LEU A 247 16.82 -12.85 -18.16
C LEU A 247 17.41 -11.79 -17.22
N LEU A 248 17.04 -11.77 -15.93
CA LEU A 248 17.49 -10.76 -14.97
C LEU A 248 19.03 -10.59 -14.94
N PRO A 249 19.86 -11.65 -14.93
CA PRO A 249 21.31 -11.50 -14.99
C PRO A 249 21.80 -10.82 -16.30
N THR A 250 21.09 -11.02 -17.39
CA THR A 250 21.40 -10.38 -18.68
C THR A 250 21.01 -8.90 -18.64
N LEU A 251 19.82 -8.58 -18.14
CA LEU A 251 19.33 -7.21 -17.98
C LEU A 251 20.26 -6.40 -17.06
N GLN A 252 20.72 -7.00 -15.95
CA GLN A 252 21.69 -6.38 -15.06
C GLN A 252 22.99 -5.97 -15.80
N LYS A 253 23.51 -6.83 -16.67
CA LYS A 253 24.70 -6.55 -17.47
C LYS A 253 24.47 -5.46 -18.52
N MET A 254 23.24 -5.32 -19.00
CA MET A 254 22.85 -4.35 -20.03
C MET A 254 22.56 -2.95 -19.48
N LEU A 255 22.52 -2.76 -18.14
CA LEU A 255 22.29 -1.46 -17.57
C LEU A 255 23.25 -0.41 -18.14
N PRO A 256 22.79 0.84 -18.42
CA PRO A 256 23.60 1.88 -19.05
C PRO A 256 24.52 2.60 -18.04
N CYS A 257 25.31 1.81 -17.29
CA CYS A 257 26.27 2.31 -16.30
C CYS A 257 27.61 1.58 -16.42
N ALA A 258 28.64 2.06 -15.74
CA ALA A 258 29.97 1.45 -15.79
C ALA A 258 30.00 0.05 -15.15
N PRO A 259 30.91 -0.85 -15.56
CA PRO A 259 30.93 -2.26 -15.13
C PRO A 259 30.98 -2.45 -13.61
N GLU A 260 31.68 -1.59 -12.89
CA GLU A 260 31.82 -1.63 -11.44
C GLU A 260 30.48 -1.49 -10.68
N TYR A 261 29.45 -0.90 -11.30
CA TYR A 261 28.10 -0.78 -10.76
C TYR A 261 27.17 -1.96 -11.16
N LYS A 262 27.66 -2.93 -11.92
CA LYS A 262 26.90 -4.09 -12.42
C LYS A 262 27.31 -5.41 -11.78
N THR A 263 28.07 -5.36 -10.68
CA THR A 263 28.64 -6.54 -10.03
C THR A 263 27.62 -7.39 -9.27
N PHE A 264 26.47 -6.83 -8.93
CA PHE A 264 25.37 -7.56 -8.31
C PHE A 264 24.82 -8.61 -9.29
N VAL A 265 24.55 -9.81 -8.80
CA VAL A 265 23.91 -10.88 -9.56
C VAL A 265 22.49 -11.03 -9.03
N PRO A 266 21.49 -10.62 -9.81
CA PRO A 266 20.10 -10.81 -9.41
C PRO A 266 19.79 -12.28 -9.20
N GLY A 267 19.09 -12.60 -8.10
CA GLY A 267 18.61 -13.96 -7.86
C GLY A 267 17.63 -14.41 -8.95
N THR A 268 17.68 -15.67 -9.31
CA THR A 268 16.71 -16.31 -10.21
C THR A 268 15.43 -16.76 -9.49
N SER A 269 15.37 -16.58 -8.18
CA SER A 269 14.26 -16.96 -7.32
C SER A 269 13.28 -15.81 -7.02
N SER A 270 13.34 -14.72 -7.79
CA SER A 270 12.40 -13.60 -7.68
C SER A 270 10.97 -14.10 -7.88
N ASP A 271 10.15 -14.01 -6.84
CA ASP A 271 8.73 -14.38 -6.88
C ASP A 271 7.94 -13.26 -7.55
N LEU A 272 7.83 -13.36 -8.88
CA LEU A 272 7.14 -12.41 -9.73
C LEU A 272 5.88 -13.08 -10.28
N ASN A 273 4.73 -12.73 -9.74
CA ASN A 273 3.46 -13.33 -10.10
C ASN A 273 2.40 -12.28 -10.49
N VAL A 274 1.37 -12.75 -11.18
CA VAL A 274 0.22 -11.95 -11.61
C VAL A 274 -1.00 -12.35 -10.81
N TYR A 275 -1.73 -11.36 -10.34
CA TYR A 275 -2.94 -11.53 -9.54
C TYR A 275 -4.08 -10.68 -10.07
N ASP A 276 -5.31 -11.09 -9.79
CA ASP A 276 -6.45 -10.19 -9.76
C ASP A 276 -6.68 -9.72 -8.32
N ALA A 277 -6.73 -8.42 -8.11
CA ALA A 277 -7.15 -7.85 -6.84
C ALA A 277 -8.67 -7.87 -6.76
N ILE A 278 -9.22 -8.41 -5.68
CA ILE A 278 -10.67 -8.47 -5.46
C ILE A 278 -11.14 -7.61 -4.29
N PHE A 279 -10.21 -7.09 -3.50
CA PHE A 279 -10.50 -6.18 -2.40
C PHE A 279 -9.29 -5.32 -2.06
N TYR A 280 -9.54 -4.07 -1.71
CA TYR A 280 -8.60 -3.10 -1.18
C TYR A 280 -9.18 -2.44 0.06
N ALA A 281 -8.38 -2.17 1.06
CA ALA A 281 -8.78 -1.42 2.24
C ALA A 281 -7.57 -0.70 2.87
N GLY A 282 -7.82 0.43 3.51
CA GLY A 282 -6.78 1.24 4.13
C GLY A 282 -5.93 2.02 3.12
N ASP A 283 -4.66 2.20 3.39
CA ASP A 283 -3.76 3.08 2.63
C ASP A 283 -3.77 2.80 1.13
N CYS A 284 -3.64 1.55 0.72
CA CYS A 284 -3.69 1.13 -0.68
C CYS A 284 -5.00 1.44 -1.42
N ASN A 285 -6.05 1.81 -0.67
CA ASN A 285 -7.38 2.15 -1.18
C ASN A 285 -7.58 3.67 -1.31
N GLY A 286 -6.74 4.48 -0.70
CA GLY A 286 -6.84 5.94 -0.72
C GLY A 286 -6.57 6.54 -2.09
N GLY A 287 -7.43 7.46 -2.55
CA GLY A 287 -7.25 8.17 -3.82
C GLY A 287 -7.04 7.24 -5.02
N SER A 288 -5.79 7.03 -5.42
CA SER A 288 -5.42 6.17 -6.55
C SER A 288 -5.05 4.76 -6.07
N LYS A 289 -5.73 3.73 -6.60
CA LYS A 289 -5.49 2.33 -6.24
C LYS A 289 -4.11 1.84 -6.66
N THR A 290 -3.45 1.07 -5.81
CA THR A 290 -2.21 0.36 -6.11
C THR A 290 -2.41 -0.65 -7.24
N ILE A 291 -1.45 -0.74 -8.16
CA ILE A 291 -1.48 -1.66 -9.31
C ILE A 291 -0.37 -2.71 -9.32
N ALA A 292 0.64 -2.52 -8.48
CA ALA A 292 1.73 -3.47 -8.28
C ALA A 292 2.24 -3.38 -6.85
N ILE A 293 2.79 -4.46 -6.33
CA ILE A 293 3.26 -4.58 -4.96
C ILE A 293 4.65 -5.22 -4.98
N ASN A 294 5.58 -4.69 -4.19
CA ASN A 294 6.91 -5.25 -3.97
C ASN A 294 7.18 -5.33 -2.46
N LEU A 295 6.92 -6.45 -1.85
CA LEU A 295 6.94 -6.65 -0.40
C LEU A 295 7.71 -7.95 -0.01
N PRO A 296 8.03 -8.10 1.27
CA PRO A 296 7.85 -7.18 2.40
C PRO A 296 8.91 -6.05 2.41
N ASN A 297 8.70 -5.03 3.24
CA ASN A 297 9.62 -3.89 3.38
C ASN A 297 10.74 -4.16 4.44
N ASP A 298 10.87 -5.37 4.96
CA ASP A 298 11.87 -5.74 5.96
C ASP A 298 13.16 -6.26 5.30
N GLU A 299 14.27 -5.54 5.50
CA GLU A 299 15.60 -5.91 4.98
C GLU A 299 16.07 -7.29 5.46
N ARG A 300 15.66 -7.73 6.65
CA ARG A 300 15.99 -9.07 7.17
C ARG A 300 15.33 -10.16 6.33
N VAL A 301 14.10 -9.92 5.86
CA VAL A 301 13.40 -10.82 4.95
C VAL A 301 14.03 -10.75 3.56
N HIS A 302 14.35 -9.56 3.06
CA HIS A 302 15.07 -9.41 1.79
C HIS A 302 16.40 -10.17 1.77
N ALA A 303 17.17 -10.07 2.84
CA ALA A 303 18.44 -10.80 2.97
C ALA A 303 18.26 -12.32 3.02
N ALA A 304 17.17 -12.79 3.63
CA ALA A 304 16.90 -14.22 3.81
C ALA A 304 16.24 -14.87 2.59
N LYS A 305 15.25 -14.17 1.96
CA LYS A 305 14.35 -14.75 0.95
C LYS A 305 14.08 -13.86 -0.27
N GLY A 306 14.58 -12.62 -0.28
CA GLY A 306 14.26 -11.63 -1.32
C GLY A 306 12.89 -11.00 -1.11
N ALA A 307 12.24 -10.59 -2.20
CA ALA A 307 10.92 -9.95 -2.18
C ALA A 307 9.97 -10.64 -3.14
N ARG A 308 8.66 -10.53 -2.88
CA ARG A 308 7.58 -10.93 -3.79
C ARG A 308 7.08 -9.70 -4.53
N ARG A 309 6.93 -9.85 -5.83
CA ARG A 309 6.40 -8.82 -6.73
C ARG A 309 5.08 -9.30 -7.32
N LEU A 310 4.01 -8.61 -6.97
CA LEU A 310 2.66 -8.97 -7.36
C LEU A 310 2.13 -7.92 -8.34
N GLN A 311 1.80 -8.36 -9.55
CA GLN A 311 1.23 -7.51 -10.60
C GLN A 311 -0.29 -7.64 -10.56
N LEU A 312 -1.02 -6.55 -10.29
CA LEU A 312 -2.47 -6.57 -10.12
C LEU A 312 -3.14 -6.32 -11.49
N TYR A 313 -3.29 -7.40 -12.26
CA TYR A 313 -3.64 -7.33 -13.67
C TYR A 313 -4.98 -6.64 -13.95
N ASN A 314 -6.04 -7.02 -13.24
CA ASN A 314 -7.37 -6.42 -13.44
C ASN A 314 -7.38 -4.92 -13.13
N SER A 315 -6.64 -4.49 -12.10
CA SER A 315 -6.49 -3.07 -11.74
C SER A 315 -5.67 -2.31 -12.79
N MET A 316 -4.59 -2.92 -13.31
CA MET A 316 -3.82 -2.34 -14.41
C MET A 316 -4.68 -2.14 -15.65
N MET A 317 -5.48 -3.15 -16.02
CA MET A 317 -6.35 -3.07 -17.20
C MET A 317 -7.43 -2.01 -17.02
N ALA A 318 -8.02 -1.91 -15.84
CA ALA A 318 -8.98 -0.86 -15.52
C ALA A 318 -8.37 0.55 -15.65
N LYS A 319 -7.15 0.75 -15.13
CA LYS A 319 -6.42 2.03 -15.29
C LYS A 319 -6.04 2.30 -16.74
N PHE A 320 -5.65 1.29 -17.49
CA PHE A 320 -5.40 1.45 -18.92
C PHE A 320 -6.65 1.96 -19.64
N ASP A 321 -7.77 1.24 -19.50
CA ASP A 321 -9.01 1.53 -20.22
C ASP A 321 -9.63 2.88 -19.84
N LYS A 322 -9.57 3.24 -18.55
CA LYS A 322 -10.26 4.42 -18.02
C LYS A 322 -9.40 5.68 -17.97
N ILE A 323 -8.08 5.54 -17.94
CA ILE A 323 -7.16 6.66 -17.76
C ILE A 323 -6.16 6.75 -18.93
N MET A 324 -5.36 5.69 -19.15
CA MET A 324 -4.24 5.76 -20.09
C MET A 324 -4.70 5.88 -21.55
N ALA A 325 -5.71 5.11 -21.95
CA ALA A 325 -6.21 5.15 -23.33
C ALA A 325 -6.84 6.52 -23.67
N PRO A 326 -7.76 7.09 -22.85
CA PRO A 326 -8.29 8.43 -23.09
C PRO A 326 -7.21 9.54 -23.10
N ILE A 327 -6.24 9.49 -22.19
CA ILE A 327 -5.12 10.45 -22.18
C ILE A 327 -4.29 10.31 -23.46
N GLY A 328 -4.03 9.07 -23.88
CA GLY A 328 -3.27 8.79 -25.08
C GLY A 328 -3.93 9.27 -26.37
N GLU A 329 -5.23 9.27 -26.45
CA GLU A 329 -5.98 9.85 -27.60
C GLU A 329 -5.71 11.36 -27.76
N VAL A 330 -5.44 12.07 -26.66
CA VAL A 330 -5.20 13.52 -26.65
C VAL A 330 -3.71 13.86 -26.78
N LEU A 331 -2.84 13.13 -26.08
CA LEU A 331 -1.42 13.50 -25.93
C LEU A 331 -0.48 12.78 -26.89
N VAL A 332 -0.87 11.58 -27.38
CA VAL A 332 -0.01 10.78 -28.26
C VAL A 332 -0.33 11.09 -29.74
N THR A 333 0.70 11.29 -30.55
CA THR A 333 0.51 11.55 -31.99
C THR A 333 -0.20 10.37 -32.68
N PRO A 334 -1.03 10.63 -33.71
CA PRO A 334 -1.78 9.56 -34.38
C PRO A 334 -0.93 8.39 -34.87
N GLU A 335 0.29 8.66 -35.33
CA GLU A 335 1.23 7.64 -35.82
C GLU A 335 1.73 6.72 -34.70
N GLN A 336 1.75 7.21 -33.46
CA GLN A 336 2.22 6.49 -32.27
C GLN A 336 1.10 5.83 -31.49
N GLN A 337 -0.17 6.24 -31.63
CA GLN A 337 -1.33 5.68 -30.88
C GLN A 337 -1.45 4.16 -31.06
N LYS A 338 -1.06 3.61 -32.21
CA LYS A 338 -1.05 2.17 -32.46
C LYS A 338 -0.17 1.35 -31.51
N TYR A 339 0.78 1.98 -30.83
CA TYR A 339 1.64 1.35 -29.85
C TYR A 339 1.11 1.47 -28.42
N LEU A 340 0.10 2.32 -28.18
CA LEU A 340 -0.57 2.44 -26.90
C LEU A 340 -1.60 1.31 -26.76
N THR A 341 -1.15 0.21 -26.21
CA THR A 341 -1.98 -0.98 -26.00
C THR A 341 -1.96 -1.40 -24.53
N ALA A 342 -3.02 -2.06 -24.06
CA ALA A 342 -3.08 -2.61 -22.72
C ALA A 342 -1.92 -3.56 -22.41
N ASP A 343 -1.50 -4.35 -23.41
CA ASP A 343 -0.37 -5.26 -23.29
C ASP A 343 0.95 -4.50 -23.12
N ALA A 344 1.18 -3.44 -23.90
CA ALA A 344 2.36 -2.59 -23.74
C ALA A 344 2.40 -1.90 -22.38
N PHE A 345 1.27 -1.42 -21.87
CA PHE A 345 1.15 -0.84 -20.54
C PHE A 345 1.48 -1.86 -19.45
N PHE A 346 0.89 -3.07 -19.51
CA PHE A 346 1.18 -4.16 -18.58
C PHE A 346 2.68 -4.48 -18.52
N TRP A 347 3.31 -4.66 -19.68
CA TRP A 347 4.74 -4.98 -19.75
C TRP A 347 5.62 -3.84 -19.26
N ASN A 348 5.26 -2.59 -19.55
CA ASN A 348 6.00 -1.43 -19.06
C ASN A 348 6.01 -1.37 -17.53
N VAL A 349 4.84 -1.49 -16.89
CA VAL A 349 4.73 -1.51 -15.42
C VAL A 349 5.44 -2.74 -14.84
N THR A 350 5.26 -3.91 -15.43
CA THR A 350 5.91 -5.14 -14.98
C THR A 350 7.44 -5.03 -15.00
N PHE A 351 8.03 -4.49 -16.07
CA PHE A 351 9.47 -4.31 -16.13
C PHE A 351 9.99 -3.14 -15.30
N HIS A 352 9.14 -2.16 -14.98
CA HIS A 352 9.45 -1.17 -13.96
C HIS A 352 9.68 -1.85 -12.60
N GLU A 353 8.74 -2.68 -12.15
CA GLU A 353 8.88 -3.43 -10.90
C GLU A 353 10.07 -4.42 -10.91
N VAL A 354 10.33 -5.04 -12.06
CA VAL A 354 11.52 -5.87 -12.25
C VAL A 354 12.81 -5.05 -12.09
N ALA A 355 12.82 -3.81 -12.58
CA ALA A 355 13.99 -2.93 -12.53
C ALA A 355 14.39 -2.56 -11.11
N HIS A 356 13.44 -2.46 -10.15
CA HIS A 356 13.75 -2.29 -8.72
C HIS A 356 14.65 -3.39 -8.16
N GLY A 357 14.63 -4.59 -8.75
CA GLY A 357 15.50 -5.71 -8.40
C GLY A 357 16.89 -5.67 -9.05
N LEU A 358 17.15 -4.73 -9.94
CA LEU A 358 18.40 -4.56 -10.66
C LEU A 358 19.24 -3.41 -10.06
N GLY A 359 20.38 -3.13 -10.66
CA GLY A 359 21.23 -2.00 -10.30
C GLY A 359 22.31 -2.34 -9.27
N VAL A 360 22.85 -1.32 -8.62
CA VAL A 360 23.88 -1.45 -7.61
C VAL A 360 23.25 -1.67 -6.23
N LYS A 361 23.65 -2.71 -5.52
CA LYS A 361 23.16 -3.02 -4.16
C LYS A 361 24.21 -2.78 -3.09
N GLN A 362 25.48 -2.80 -3.48
CA GLN A 362 26.62 -2.52 -2.61
C GLN A 362 27.39 -1.33 -3.13
N THR A 363 27.83 -0.45 -2.24
CA THR A 363 28.63 0.71 -2.63
C THR A 363 29.99 0.27 -3.17
N VAL A 364 30.43 0.86 -4.30
CA VAL A 364 31.71 0.56 -4.92
C VAL A 364 32.90 0.87 -4.02
N ASN A 365 32.73 1.81 -3.09
CA ASN A 365 33.75 2.22 -2.13
C ASN A 365 33.76 1.43 -0.81
N GLY A 366 32.97 0.36 -0.71
CA GLY A 366 32.93 -0.52 0.46
C GLY A 366 32.25 0.06 1.71
N LYS A 367 31.41 1.10 1.56
CA LYS A 367 30.68 1.71 2.68
C LYS A 367 29.38 0.96 3.08
N GLY A 368 29.20 -0.27 2.63
CA GLY A 368 28.02 -1.07 2.89
C GLY A 368 27.01 -1.05 1.76
N THR A 369 25.73 -1.26 2.06
CA THR A 369 24.66 -1.19 1.07
C THR A 369 24.45 0.24 0.57
N VAL A 370 23.80 0.37 -0.60
CA VAL A 370 23.43 1.69 -1.14
C VAL A 370 22.52 2.42 -0.17
N ASP A 371 21.52 1.74 0.40
CA ASP A 371 20.57 2.34 1.37
C ASP A 371 21.28 2.88 2.60
N GLN A 372 22.21 2.11 3.17
CA GLN A 372 23.05 2.57 4.30
C GLN A 372 23.92 3.79 3.95
N ALA A 373 24.40 3.85 2.70
CA ALA A 373 25.23 4.97 2.25
C ALA A 373 24.44 6.23 1.91
N MET A 374 23.18 6.06 1.49
CA MET A 374 22.28 7.19 1.17
C MET A 374 21.67 7.82 2.42
N GLY A 375 21.55 7.09 3.52
CA GLY A 375 20.96 7.60 4.77
C GLY A 375 19.56 8.15 4.55
N ASP A 376 19.33 9.41 4.94
CA ASP A 376 18.03 10.06 4.82
C ASP A 376 17.55 10.31 3.35
N GLN A 377 18.43 10.08 2.37
CA GLN A 377 18.11 10.23 0.95
C GLN A 377 17.63 8.90 0.30
N LYS A 378 17.52 7.83 1.06
CA LYS A 378 17.13 6.50 0.54
C LYS A 378 15.76 6.46 -0.13
N THR A 379 14.82 7.32 0.28
CA THR A 379 13.47 7.43 -0.29
C THR A 379 13.47 7.89 -1.75
N SER A 380 14.56 8.51 -2.22
CA SER A 380 14.73 8.94 -3.62
C SER A 380 15.29 7.85 -4.53
N TRP A 381 15.62 6.70 -4.00
CA TRP A 381 16.21 5.55 -4.70
C TRP A 381 15.14 4.52 -5.10
#